data_93b9c966356d353413dad9fbe7d32741
#
_entry.id   93b9c966356d353413dad9fbe7d32741
#
_cell.length_a   1.000
_cell.length_b   1.000
_cell.length_c   1.000
_cell.angle_alpha   90.00
_cell.angle_beta   90.00
_cell.angle_gamma   90.00
#
_symmetry.space_group_name_H-M   'P 1'
#
loop_
_entity.id
_entity.type
_entity.pdbx_description
1 polymer ?
#
loop_
_entity_poly.entity_id
_entity_poly.type
_entity_poly.pdbx_seq_one_letter_code
_entity_poly.pdbx_strand_id
1 'polypeptide(L)'
;MQVYNKNIGYTLLRSLWVNPIISLSLRRLVVRGKENLPKDGAVIIGSNHTNALLDPLVILRSMNRATIFMTRADIFRRPLLQKVFTFLKMLPIYRIRDGYAAVKQNEEIIRKCVDVLRHRYPLALFPEATHRPKHSLMGLSKGIFHIALEANKQFGHEKPVYIVPTGIEYGRYFRYRSNAVVTYGKPINVTEFVRQHEGEVTPARLLAMLREELARRMSELIAFVPDTEAYDARWELTKLCTAQSPPLSPAERITLNRAAIARIVEKTDSDPEAAQALYADALAFKKERRLRRIHPSSTGHKHPLIASIGNTVAL
;
A
#
# COMPACT_ATOMS: atom_id res chain seq x y z
N MET A 1 29.32 -4.16 -4.02
CA MET A 1 28.31 -4.76 -4.94
C MET A 1 27.21 -3.76 -5.11
N GLN A 2 26.88 -3.38 -6.34
CA GLN A 2 25.79 -2.42 -6.61
C GLN A 2 24.48 -3.18 -6.62
N VAL A 3 23.43 -2.59 -6.01
CA VAL A 3 22.11 -3.22 -5.80
C VAL A 3 21.39 -3.59 -7.09
N TYR A 4 21.68 -2.87 -8.18
CA TYR A 4 21.08 -3.10 -9.50
C TYR A 4 21.84 -4.11 -10.38
N ASN A 5 22.98 -4.66 -9.94
CA ASN A 5 23.67 -5.67 -10.73
C ASN A 5 22.77 -6.90 -10.94
N LYS A 6 22.75 -7.40 -12.17
CA LYS A 6 22.07 -8.66 -12.47
C LYS A 6 22.75 -9.77 -11.68
N ASN A 7 21.95 -10.57 -10.97
CA ASN A 7 22.46 -11.66 -10.13
C ASN A 7 21.57 -12.89 -10.34
N ILE A 8 22.18 -13.94 -10.89
CA ILE A 8 21.51 -15.22 -11.16
C ILE A 8 21.02 -15.84 -9.84
N GLY A 9 21.82 -15.78 -8.77
CA GLY A 9 21.45 -16.30 -7.46
C GLY A 9 20.20 -15.60 -6.89
N TYR A 10 20.05 -14.26 -7.09
CA TYR A 10 18.82 -13.55 -6.73
C TYR A 10 17.62 -14.04 -7.56
N THR A 11 17.81 -14.25 -8.86
CA THR A 11 16.74 -14.73 -9.74
C THR A 11 16.29 -16.13 -9.34
N LEU A 12 17.23 -17.02 -9.04
CA LEU A 12 16.95 -18.37 -8.54
C LEU A 12 16.22 -18.31 -7.18
N LEU A 13 16.73 -17.51 -6.23
CA LEU A 13 16.09 -17.34 -4.93
C LEU A 13 14.64 -16.84 -5.08
N ARG A 14 14.41 -15.84 -5.92
CA ARG A 14 13.06 -15.32 -6.20
C ARG A 14 12.14 -16.40 -6.78
N SER A 15 12.62 -17.16 -7.76
CA SER A 15 11.81 -18.15 -8.47
C SER A 15 11.54 -19.40 -7.64
N LEU A 16 12.54 -19.90 -6.93
CA LEU A 16 12.47 -21.19 -6.23
C LEU A 16 11.98 -21.08 -4.79
N TRP A 17 12.12 -19.89 -4.16
CA TRP A 17 11.74 -19.70 -2.75
C TRP A 17 10.67 -18.63 -2.57
N VAL A 18 10.91 -17.41 -3.06
CA VAL A 18 9.99 -16.29 -2.80
C VAL A 18 8.64 -16.54 -3.45
N ASN A 19 8.61 -16.91 -4.73
CA ASN A 19 7.35 -17.13 -5.44
C ASN A 19 6.53 -18.31 -4.87
N PRO A 20 7.10 -19.49 -4.56
CA PRO A 20 6.38 -20.56 -3.89
C PRO A 20 5.88 -20.20 -2.50
N ILE A 21 6.69 -19.53 -1.68
CA ILE A 21 6.28 -19.08 -0.33
C ILE A 21 5.05 -18.16 -0.42
N ILE A 22 5.05 -17.17 -1.35
CA ILE A 22 3.90 -16.29 -1.54
C ILE A 22 2.67 -17.08 -2.01
N SER A 23 2.84 -18.00 -2.97
CA SER A 23 1.75 -18.84 -3.48
C SER A 23 1.17 -19.77 -2.41
N LEU A 24 2.00 -20.20 -1.45
CA LEU A 24 1.56 -21.01 -0.31
C LEU A 24 0.85 -20.12 0.75
N SER A 25 1.40 -18.93 0.99
CA SER A 25 0.87 -17.99 2.00
C SER A 25 -0.45 -17.35 1.61
N LEU A 26 -0.70 -17.16 0.31
CA LEU A 26 -1.91 -16.57 -0.22
C LEU A 26 -2.77 -17.60 -0.94
N ARG A 27 -4.08 -17.55 -0.73
CA ARG A 27 -5.03 -18.33 -1.51
C ARG A 27 -5.12 -17.83 -2.96
N ARG A 28 -5.13 -16.50 -3.13
CA ARG A 28 -5.21 -15.85 -4.44
C ARG A 28 -4.51 -14.49 -4.38
N LEU A 29 -3.65 -14.22 -5.33
CA LEU A 29 -3.09 -12.91 -5.62
C LEU A 29 -3.69 -12.40 -6.92
N VAL A 30 -4.42 -11.28 -6.85
CA VAL A 30 -4.99 -10.60 -8.01
C VAL A 30 -4.17 -9.34 -8.27
N VAL A 31 -3.78 -9.13 -9.53
CA VAL A 31 -3.04 -7.93 -9.96
C VAL A 31 -3.89 -7.17 -10.97
N ARG A 32 -4.09 -5.87 -10.74
CA ARG A 32 -4.87 -4.97 -11.60
C ARG A 32 -4.03 -3.75 -12.00
N GLY A 33 -4.36 -3.15 -13.13
CA GLY A 33 -3.72 -1.92 -13.58
C GLY A 33 -2.25 -2.10 -13.98
N LYS A 34 -1.83 -3.31 -14.34
CA LYS A 34 -0.44 -3.59 -14.73
C LYS A 34 -0.03 -2.85 -16.00
N GLU A 35 -0.98 -2.53 -16.84
CA GLU A 35 -0.88 -1.68 -18.02
C GLU A 35 -0.50 -0.23 -17.69
N ASN A 36 -0.76 0.22 -16.47
CA ASN A 36 -0.38 1.55 -15.97
C ASN A 36 1.12 1.65 -15.61
N LEU A 37 1.84 0.53 -15.57
CA LEU A 37 3.28 0.59 -15.31
C LEU A 37 4.02 1.14 -16.51
N PRO A 38 4.72 2.28 -16.39
CA PRO A 38 5.46 2.86 -17.50
C PRO A 38 6.52 1.89 -18.03
N LYS A 39 6.59 1.73 -19.34
CA LYS A 39 7.60 0.90 -20.02
C LYS A 39 8.95 1.61 -20.07
N ASP A 40 8.90 2.91 -20.28
CA ASP A 40 10.04 3.83 -20.39
C ASP A 40 10.05 4.81 -19.23
N GLY A 41 11.21 5.43 -18.97
CA GLY A 41 11.39 6.37 -17.89
C GLY A 41 11.83 5.73 -16.56
N ALA A 42 11.89 6.56 -15.54
CA ALA A 42 12.22 6.19 -14.18
C ALA A 42 10.95 5.92 -13.38
N VAL A 43 10.81 4.74 -12.80
CA VAL A 43 9.57 4.29 -12.13
C VAL A 43 9.78 4.17 -10.63
N ILE A 44 8.98 4.90 -9.87
CA ILE A 44 8.93 4.83 -8.40
C ILE A 44 7.53 4.34 -8.01
N ILE A 45 7.45 3.24 -7.29
CA ILE A 45 6.20 2.66 -6.79
C ILE A 45 5.97 3.19 -5.38
N GLY A 46 4.85 3.90 -5.18
CA GLY A 46 4.39 4.37 -3.87
C GLY A 46 3.18 3.56 -3.43
N SER A 47 3.32 2.74 -2.39
CA SER A 47 2.27 1.84 -1.93
C SER A 47 1.89 2.07 -0.48
N ASN A 48 0.63 1.79 -0.12
CA ASN A 48 0.21 1.67 1.26
C ASN A 48 0.90 0.48 1.95
N HIS A 49 0.99 0.53 3.28
CA HIS A 49 1.73 -0.46 4.07
C HIS A 49 0.85 -1.03 5.19
N THR A 50 0.32 -2.22 4.97
CA THR A 50 -0.67 -2.83 5.87
C THR A 50 -0.25 -4.16 6.48
N ASN A 51 0.70 -4.88 5.85
CA ASN A 51 1.09 -6.24 6.25
C ASN A 51 2.61 -6.46 6.17
N ALA A 52 3.36 -5.61 6.86
CA ALA A 52 4.80 -5.73 7.09
C ALA A 52 5.57 -6.35 5.90
N LEU A 53 6.15 -7.54 6.10
CA LEU A 53 6.98 -8.23 5.09
C LEU A 53 6.17 -8.72 3.88
N LEU A 54 4.88 -8.99 4.02
CA LEU A 54 4.07 -9.52 2.91
C LEU A 54 3.84 -8.47 1.81
N ASP A 55 3.75 -7.18 2.16
CA ASP A 55 3.53 -6.11 1.18
C ASP A 55 4.65 -6.00 0.13
N PRO A 56 5.95 -5.93 0.47
CA PRO A 56 7.00 -5.95 -0.54
C PRO A 56 7.01 -7.26 -1.34
N LEU A 57 6.68 -8.40 -0.73
CA LEU A 57 6.66 -9.67 -1.42
C LEU A 57 5.54 -9.76 -2.47
N VAL A 58 4.34 -9.26 -2.20
CA VAL A 58 3.24 -9.25 -3.19
C VAL A 58 3.54 -8.27 -4.33
N ILE A 59 4.17 -7.12 -4.06
CA ILE A 59 4.67 -6.23 -5.13
C ILE A 59 5.71 -6.98 -5.97
N LEU A 60 6.71 -7.58 -5.34
CA LEU A 60 7.76 -8.33 -6.03
C LEU A 60 7.19 -9.45 -6.91
N ARG A 61 6.16 -10.17 -6.42
CA ARG A 61 5.49 -11.24 -7.17
C ARG A 61 4.66 -10.72 -8.33
N SER A 62 4.06 -9.52 -8.19
CA SER A 62 3.22 -8.89 -9.23
C SER A 62 4.04 -8.24 -10.34
N MET A 63 5.31 -7.87 -10.07
CA MET A 63 6.21 -7.27 -11.05
C MET A 63 6.94 -8.31 -11.90
N ASN A 64 7.06 -8.05 -13.22
CA ASN A 64 7.80 -8.94 -14.14
C ASN A 64 9.31 -8.70 -14.09
N ARG A 65 9.77 -7.60 -13.49
CA ARG A 65 11.18 -7.22 -13.42
C ARG A 65 11.62 -7.05 -11.96
N ALA A 66 12.93 -7.14 -11.72
CA ALA A 66 13.50 -6.93 -10.40
C ALA A 66 13.21 -5.50 -9.95
N THR A 67 12.71 -5.37 -8.73
CA THR A 67 12.36 -4.10 -8.09
C THR A 67 13.24 -3.92 -6.87
N ILE A 68 13.73 -2.71 -6.65
CA ILE A 68 14.56 -2.37 -5.50
C ILE A 68 13.67 -1.74 -4.44
N PHE A 69 13.73 -2.27 -3.22
CA PHE A 69 12.89 -1.83 -2.11
C PHE A 69 13.67 -0.94 -1.15
N MET A 70 13.03 0.14 -0.73
CA MET A 70 13.54 0.96 0.36
C MET A 70 13.06 0.38 1.70
N THR A 71 13.98 0.22 2.64
CA THR A 71 13.66 -0.30 3.97
C THR A 71 14.43 0.44 5.06
N ARG A 72 14.05 0.28 6.30
CA ARG A 72 14.62 1.00 7.46
C ARG A 72 16.13 0.78 7.57
N ALA A 73 16.89 1.83 7.76
CA ALA A 73 18.33 1.79 7.86
C ALA A 73 18.87 1.01 9.08
N ASP A 74 18.09 0.95 10.16
CA ASP A 74 18.48 0.24 11.39
C ASP A 74 18.73 -1.26 11.21
N ILE A 75 18.12 -1.89 10.19
CA ILE A 75 18.38 -3.31 9.89
C ILE A 75 19.75 -3.52 9.19
N PHE A 76 20.36 -2.46 8.65
CA PHE A 76 21.66 -2.51 7.95
C PHE A 76 22.88 -2.30 8.89
N ARG A 77 22.70 -2.27 10.19
CA ARG A 77 23.78 -1.94 11.15
C ARG A 77 24.98 -2.90 11.08
N ARG A 78 24.77 -4.16 10.75
CA ARG A 78 25.84 -5.17 10.67
C ARG A 78 26.33 -5.33 9.23
N PRO A 79 27.66 -5.35 8.95
CA PRO A 79 28.21 -5.46 7.60
C PRO A 79 27.73 -6.68 6.82
N LEU A 80 27.54 -7.82 7.51
CA LEU A 80 27.00 -9.02 6.89
C LEU A 80 25.56 -8.81 6.41
N LEU A 81 24.72 -8.16 7.23
CA LEU A 81 23.33 -7.86 6.87
C LEU A 81 23.25 -6.86 5.71
N GLN A 82 24.18 -5.89 5.65
CA GLN A 82 24.27 -4.99 4.48
C GLN A 82 24.50 -5.77 3.17
N LYS A 83 25.40 -6.76 3.16
CA LYS A 83 25.63 -7.59 1.99
C LYS A 83 24.39 -8.42 1.63
N VAL A 84 23.73 -9.02 2.62
CA VAL A 84 22.50 -9.80 2.42
C VAL A 84 21.38 -8.92 1.87
N PHE A 85 21.09 -7.77 2.47
CA PHE A 85 20.01 -6.89 2.00
C PHE A 85 20.32 -6.26 0.64
N THR A 86 21.59 -5.93 0.35
CA THR A 86 21.98 -5.49 -0.99
C THR A 86 21.77 -6.58 -2.03
N PHE A 87 22.11 -7.83 -1.70
CA PHE A 87 21.82 -9.00 -2.55
C PHE A 87 20.30 -9.17 -2.77
N LEU A 88 19.48 -8.96 -1.73
CA LEU A 88 18.02 -9.00 -1.79
C LEU A 88 17.40 -7.75 -2.47
N LYS A 89 18.22 -6.87 -3.04
CA LYS A 89 17.80 -5.66 -3.74
C LYS A 89 17.07 -4.67 -2.81
N MET A 90 17.62 -4.47 -1.61
CA MET A 90 17.13 -3.52 -0.63
C MET A 90 18.14 -2.39 -0.44
N LEU A 91 17.63 -1.16 -0.28
CA LEU A 91 18.39 0.04 0.10
C LEU A 91 17.89 0.59 1.44
N PRO A 92 18.80 1.10 2.28
CA PRO A 92 18.41 1.74 3.53
C PRO A 92 17.71 3.09 3.29
N ILE A 93 16.80 3.47 4.18
CA ILE A 93 16.28 4.84 4.31
C ILE A 93 16.31 5.24 5.78
N TYR A 94 16.89 6.41 6.06
CA TYR A 94 16.95 6.98 7.40
C TYR A 94 15.73 7.86 7.65
N ARG A 95 15.20 7.81 8.88
CA ARG A 95 14.05 8.61 9.30
C ARG A 95 14.54 9.82 10.11
N ILE A 96 13.78 10.91 10.10
CA ILE A 96 14.09 12.14 10.87
C ILE A 96 14.33 11.83 12.35
N ARG A 97 13.56 10.89 12.92
CA ARG A 97 13.72 10.43 14.32
C ARG A 97 15.03 9.69 14.60
N ASP A 98 15.79 9.33 13.58
CA ASP A 98 17.08 8.64 13.72
C ASP A 98 18.24 9.64 13.98
N GLY A 99 17.95 10.97 14.06
CA GLY A 99 18.87 12.04 14.41
C GLY A 99 19.38 12.88 13.22
N TYR A 100 20.02 14.01 13.52
CA TYR A 100 20.47 14.96 12.50
C TYR A 100 21.53 14.37 11.55
N ALA A 101 22.45 13.55 12.08
CA ALA A 101 23.44 12.84 11.25
C ALA A 101 22.78 11.90 10.21
N ALA A 102 21.63 11.35 10.53
CA ALA A 102 20.85 10.49 9.63
C ALA A 102 20.29 11.27 8.42
N VAL A 103 19.98 12.54 8.59
CA VAL A 103 19.51 13.42 7.48
C VAL A 103 20.60 13.62 6.44
N LYS A 104 21.85 13.83 6.85
CA LYS A 104 22.99 13.94 5.93
C LYS A 104 23.25 12.66 5.14
N GLN A 105 23.03 11.51 5.76
CA GLN A 105 23.14 10.22 5.07
C GLN A 105 22.02 10.02 4.03
N ASN A 106 20.86 10.65 4.19
CA ASN A 106 19.79 10.57 3.20
C ASN A 106 20.15 11.20 1.84
N GLU A 107 21.02 12.20 1.78
CA GLU A 107 21.49 12.75 0.51
C GLU A 107 22.26 11.71 -0.31
N GLU A 108 23.11 10.92 0.35
CA GLU A 108 23.84 9.84 -0.31
C GLU A 108 22.86 8.74 -0.77
N ILE A 109 21.85 8.43 0.05
CA ILE A 109 20.82 7.44 -0.32
C ILE A 109 19.97 7.93 -1.49
N ILE A 110 19.59 9.21 -1.52
CA ILE A 110 18.88 9.79 -2.67
C ILE A 110 19.71 9.65 -3.94
N ARG A 111 21.02 9.97 -3.88
CA ARG A 111 21.92 9.76 -5.03
C ARG A 111 21.94 8.29 -5.50
N LYS A 112 22.02 7.33 -4.58
CA LYS A 112 21.94 5.90 -4.90
C LYS A 112 20.58 5.51 -5.52
N CYS A 113 19.49 6.09 -5.06
CA CYS A 113 18.16 5.86 -5.62
C CYS A 113 18.06 6.42 -7.05
N VAL A 114 18.61 7.62 -7.30
CA VAL A 114 18.65 8.20 -8.65
C VAL A 114 19.49 7.33 -9.59
N ASP A 115 20.62 6.82 -9.12
CA ASP A 115 21.47 5.91 -9.90
C ASP A 115 20.73 4.59 -10.25
N VAL A 116 19.99 4.01 -9.31
CA VAL A 116 19.08 2.87 -9.54
C VAL A 116 18.06 3.18 -10.65
N LEU A 117 17.41 4.33 -10.57
CA LEU A 117 16.43 4.78 -11.55
C LEU A 117 17.06 5.03 -12.92
N ARG A 118 18.32 5.52 -12.96
CA ARG A 118 19.11 5.69 -14.19
C ARG A 118 19.31 4.35 -14.90
N HIS A 119 19.55 3.30 -14.16
CA HIS A 119 19.71 1.93 -14.67
C HIS A 119 18.37 1.21 -14.93
N ARG A 120 17.26 1.95 -14.98
CA ARG A 120 15.90 1.45 -15.30
C ARG A 120 15.35 0.38 -14.33
N TYR A 121 15.86 0.30 -13.09
CA TYR A 121 15.25 -0.52 -12.05
C TYR A 121 14.13 0.25 -11.37
N PRO A 122 12.92 -0.32 -11.24
CA PRO A 122 11.87 0.27 -10.42
C PRO A 122 12.31 0.34 -8.96
N LEU A 123 11.99 1.46 -8.33
CA LEU A 123 12.18 1.67 -6.91
C LEU A 123 10.83 1.58 -6.21
N ALA A 124 10.70 0.81 -5.14
CA ALA A 124 9.46 0.69 -4.38
C ALA A 124 9.65 1.20 -2.95
N LEU A 125 8.72 2.04 -2.54
CA LEU A 125 8.66 2.64 -1.20
C LEU A 125 7.27 2.51 -0.62
N PHE A 126 7.23 2.44 0.71
CA PHE A 126 6.04 2.57 1.52
C PHE A 126 6.09 3.93 2.22
N PRO A 127 5.51 4.98 1.62
CA PRO A 127 5.68 6.35 2.11
C PRO A 127 5.04 6.59 3.47
N GLU A 128 4.20 5.70 3.97
CA GLU A 128 3.65 5.74 5.33
C GLU A 128 4.70 5.54 6.44
N ALA A 129 5.91 5.05 6.10
CA ALA A 129 7.04 4.82 6.99
C ALA A 129 6.81 3.85 8.16
N THR A 130 5.62 3.34 8.33
CA THR A 130 5.23 2.26 9.25
C THR A 130 4.08 1.47 8.66
N HIS A 131 3.79 0.30 9.18
CA HIS A 131 2.66 -0.51 8.71
C HIS A 131 1.54 -0.54 9.75
N ARG A 132 0.30 -0.59 9.25
CA ARG A 132 -0.90 -0.62 10.08
C ARG A 132 -2.02 -1.39 9.38
N PRO A 133 -2.63 -2.41 10.02
CA PRO A 133 -3.70 -3.22 9.40
C PRO A 133 -5.04 -2.48 9.41
N LYS A 134 -5.10 -1.34 8.73
CA LYS A 134 -6.30 -0.52 8.58
C LYS A 134 -6.56 -0.23 7.10
N HIS A 135 -7.83 -0.05 6.75
CA HIS A 135 -8.29 0.43 5.46
C HIS A 135 -8.25 1.96 5.37
N SER A 136 -7.13 2.53 5.74
CA SER A 136 -6.87 3.98 5.72
C SER A 136 -5.42 4.22 5.34
N LEU A 137 -5.09 5.44 4.96
CA LEU A 137 -3.72 5.87 4.71
C LEU A 137 -3.22 6.69 5.89
N MET A 138 -1.95 6.54 6.20
CA MET A 138 -1.24 7.44 7.11
C MET A 138 -0.67 8.62 6.34
N GLY A 139 -0.20 9.63 7.05
CA GLY A 139 0.49 10.75 6.43
C GLY A 139 1.73 10.28 5.67
N LEU A 140 1.84 10.66 4.40
CA LEU A 140 2.95 10.24 3.55
C LEU A 140 4.23 11.00 3.91
N SER A 141 5.34 10.29 4.08
CA SER A 141 6.66 10.85 4.31
C SER A 141 7.23 11.50 3.06
N LYS A 142 8.13 12.47 3.23
CA LYS A 142 8.68 13.26 2.12
C LYS A 142 9.69 12.50 1.24
N GLY A 143 10.22 11.36 1.69
CA GLY A 143 11.34 10.66 1.05
C GLY A 143 11.11 10.30 -0.42
N ILE A 144 9.93 9.77 -0.76
CA ILE A 144 9.58 9.39 -2.13
C ILE A 144 9.60 10.61 -3.07
N PHE A 145 9.12 11.76 -2.59
CA PHE A 145 9.04 13.00 -3.38
C PHE A 145 10.42 13.63 -3.58
N HIS A 146 11.28 13.61 -2.56
CA HIS A 146 12.67 14.07 -2.71
C HIS A 146 13.43 13.23 -3.73
N ILE A 147 13.27 11.90 -3.71
CA ILE A 147 13.89 11.04 -4.72
C ILE A 147 13.37 11.36 -6.12
N ALA A 148 12.05 11.53 -6.27
CA ALA A 148 11.43 11.81 -7.55
C ALA A 148 11.84 13.16 -8.14
N LEU A 149 11.86 14.21 -7.31
CA LEU A 149 12.26 15.56 -7.71
C LEU A 149 13.77 15.62 -8.03
N GLU A 150 14.61 14.97 -7.25
CA GLU A 150 16.04 14.91 -7.54
C GLU A 150 16.33 14.10 -8.82
N ALA A 151 15.63 12.99 -9.04
CA ALA A 151 15.74 12.25 -10.28
C ALA A 151 15.29 13.10 -11.48
N ASN A 152 14.19 13.83 -11.35
CA ASN A 152 13.70 14.73 -12.40
C ASN A 152 14.72 15.84 -12.73
N LYS A 153 15.33 16.43 -11.70
CA LYS A 153 16.39 17.44 -11.86
C LYS A 153 17.62 16.90 -12.61
N GLN A 154 18.03 15.66 -12.28
CA GLN A 154 19.23 15.05 -12.90
C GLN A 154 18.98 14.48 -14.29
N PHE A 155 17.77 14.06 -14.59
CA PHE A 155 17.44 13.46 -15.90
C PHE A 155 16.93 14.50 -16.90
N GLY A 156 16.46 15.66 -16.44
CA GLY A 156 15.89 16.69 -17.31
C GLY A 156 14.76 16.15 -18.17
N HIS A 157 14.75 16.52 -19.45
CA HIS A 157 13.75 16.07 -20.40
C HIS A 157 14.07 14.71 -21.06
N GLU A 158 15.29 14.19 -20.88
CA GLU A 158 15.74 12.95 -21.54
C GLU A 158 15.02 11.72 -21.00
N LYS A 159 14.63 11.71 -19.73
CA LYS A 159 14.03 10.56 -19.10
C LYS A 159 12.94 10.97 -18.12
N PRO A 160 11.67 10.78 -18.47
CA PRO A 160 10.57 11.12 -17.59
C PRO A 160 10.58 10.30 -16.30
N VAL A 161 10.17 10.92 -15.19
CA VAL A 161 10.08 10.33 -13.88
C VAL A 161 8.62 10.12 -13.51
N TYR A 162 8.29 8.92 -13.08
CA TYR A 162 6.93 8.54 -12.72
C TYR A 162 6.84 8.05 -11.28
N ILE A 163 5.84 8.51 -10.54
CA ILE A 163 5.39 7.86 -9.31
C ILE A 163 4.12 7.08 -9.65
N VAL A 164 4.14 5.76 -9.41
CA VAL A 164 2.99 4.87 -9.62
C VAL A 164 2.29 4.64 -8.28
N PRO A 165 1.11 5.24 -8.08
CA PRO A 165 0.29 4.95 -6.90
C PRO A 165 -0.08 3.47 -6.91
N THR A 166 0.09 2.80 -5.79
CA THR A 166 -0.18 1.36 -5.70
C THR A 166 -1.00 1.07 -4.44
N GLY A 167 -2.10 0.35 -4.61
CA GLY A 167 -2.95 -0.10 -3.51
C GLY A 167 -2.75 -1.60 -3.27
N ILE A 168 -2.51 -1.97 -2.00
CA ILE A 168 -2.49 -3.37 -1.57
C ILE A 168 -3.64 -3.58 -0.59
N GLU A 169 -4.46 -4.58 -0.86
CA GLU A 169 -5.55 -4.98 0.01
C GLU A 169 -5.54 -6.48 0.28
N TYR A 170 -5.85 -6.84 1.53
CA TYR A 170 -5.97 -8.21 1.97
C TYR A 170 -7.41 -8.52 2.38
N GLY A 171 -7.89 -9.70 2.03
CA GLY A 171 -9.21 -10.16 2.50
C GLY A 171 -9.27 -10.26 4.04
N ARG A 172 -8.18 -10.70 4.66
CA ARG A 172 -7.95 -10.65 6.10
C ARG A 172 -6.47 -10.44 6.37
N TYR A 173 -6.13 -9.40 7.13
CA TYR A 173 -4.76 -9.16 7.59
C TYR A 173 -4.29 -10.34 8.45
N PHE A 174 -3.02 -10.71 8.32
CA PHE A 174 -2.32 -11.72 9.12
C PHE A 174 -2.94 -13.15 9.09
N ARG A 175 -3.95 -13.41 8.25
CA ARG A 175 -4.49 -14.77 8.11
C ARG A 175 -3.76 -15.52 7.00
N TYR A 176 -3.27 -16.71 7.33
CA TYR A 176 -2.74 -17.66 6.37
C TYR A 176 -3.78 -17.98 5.28
N ARG A 177 -3.34 -18.08 4.03
CA ARG A 177 -4.17 -18.27 2.84
C ARG A 177 -5.28 -17.22 2.67
N SER A 178 -5.00 -15.99 3.05
CA SER A 178 -5.85 -14.86 2.68
C SER A 178 -5.71 -14.53 1.19
N ASN A 179 -6.69 -13.80 0.65
CA ASN A 179 -6.55 -13.20 -0.68
C ASN A 179 -5.79 -11.88 -0.57
N ALA A 180 -5.03 -11.54 -1.62
CA ALA A 180 -4.43 -10.23 -1.77
C ALA A 180 -4.76 -9.66 -3.14
N VAL A 181 -4.94 -8.34 -3.21
CA VAL A 181 -5.12 -7.59 -4.44
C VAL A 181 -4.07 -6.48 -4.48
N VAL A 182 -3.32 -6.41 -5.57
CA VAL A 182 -2.38 -5.32 -5.87
C VAL A 182 -2.95 -4.55 -7.05
N THR A 183 -3.21 -3.27 -6.87
CA THR A 183 -3.73 -2.40 -7.93
C THR A 183 -2.73 -1.29 -8.23
N TYR A 184 -2.22 -1.25 -9.46
CA TYR A 184 -1.40 -0.15 -9.95
C TYR A 184 -2.30 0.93 -10.55
N GLY A 185 -2.29 2.12 -9.97
CA GLY A 185 -3.04 3.28 -10.46
C GLY A 185 -2.36 3.97 -11.62
N LYS A 186 -3.04 4.94 -12.22
CA LYS A 186 -2.45 5.81 -13.26
C LYS A 186 -1.22 6.52 -12.71
N PRO A 187 -0.07 6.49 -13.40
CA PRO A 187 1.16 7.11 -12.91
C PRO A 187 1.03 8.64 -12.84
N ILE A 188 1.69 9.23 -11.86
CA ILE A 188 1.94 10.67 -11.80
C ILE A 188 3.22 10.90 -12.61
N ASN A 189 3.12 11.61 -13.71
CA ASN A 189 4.30 12.06 -14.46
C ASN A 189 4.90 13.26 -13.72
N VAL A 190 5.94 13.02 -12.93
CA VAL A 190 6.59 14.05 -12.11
C VAL A 190 7.24 15.12 -12.99
N THR A 191 7.83 14.73 -14.12
CA THR A 191 8.47 15.66 -15.05
C THR A 191 7.46 16.66 -15.60
N GLU A 192 6.30 16.17 -16.03
CA GLU A 192 5.22 17.03 -16.52
C GLU A 192 4.60 17.86 -15.40
N PHE A 193 4.43 17.25 -14.22
CA PHE A 193 3.91 17.95 -13.04
C PHE A 193 4.81 19.13 -12.62
N VAL A 194 6.12 18.94 -12.63
CA VAL A 194 7.08 20.01 -12.32
C VAL A 194 6.99 21.10 -13.39
N ARG A 195 6.96 20.74 -14.67
CA ARG A 195 6.88 21.69 -15.79
C ARG A 195 5.62 22.56 -15.73
N GLN A 196 4.47 21.97 -15.36
CA GLN A 196 3.20 22.69 -15.25
C GLN A 196 3.17 23.73 -14.13
N HIS A 197 4.03 23.59 -13.11
CA HIS A 197 4.08 24.49 -11.95
C HIS A 197 5.38 25.28 -11.86
N GLU A 198 6.19 25.24 -12.91
CA GLU A 198 7.48 25.94 -12.94
C GLU A 198 7.27 27.46 -12.88
N GLY A 199 7.94 28.11 -11.91
CA GLY A 199 7.82 29.55 -11.68
C GLY A 199 6.54 29.99 -10.94
N GLU A 200 5.53 29.12 -10.76
CA GLU A 200 4.27 29.47 -10.11
C GLU A 200 4.25 29.15 -8.61
N VAL A 201 4.97 28.13 -8.18
CA VAL A 201 4.95 27.67 -6.79
C VAL A 201 6.35 27.47 -6.22
N THR A 202 6.47 27.60 -4.90
CA THR A 202 7.72 27.28 -4.21
C THR A 202 8.01 25.77 -4.24
N PRO A 203 9.29 25.34 -4.14
CA PRO A 203 9.64 23.92 -4.07
C PRO A 203 8.93 23.17 -2.92
N ALA A 204 8.69 23.81 -1.78
CA ALA A 204 7.97 23.24 -0.65
C ALA A 204 6.49 23.00 -0.98
N ARG A 205 5.85 23.93 -1.69
CA ARG A 205 4.46 23.80 -2.13
C ARG A 205 4.33 22.73 -3.20
N LEU A 206 5.23 22.68 -4.17
CA LEU A 206 5.28 21.64 -5.20
C LEU A 206 5.35 20.24 -4.59
N LEU A 207 6.21 20.03 -3.58
CA LEU A 207 6.31 18.78 -2.86
C LEU A 207 5.00 18.45 -2.12
N ALA A 208 4.36 19.45 -1.49
CA ALA A 208 3.07 19.25 -0.82
C ALA A 208 1.98 18.81 -1.81
N MET A 209 1.90 19.46 -2.97
CA MET A 209 0.94 19.11 -4.03
C MET A 209 1.16 17.69 -4.57
N LEU A 210 2.40 17.28 -4.83
CA LEU A 210 2.72 15.91 -5.22
C LEU A 210 2.30 14.89 -4.15
N ARG A 211 2.47 15.24 -2.86
CA ARG A 211 2.07 14.40 -1.74
C ARG A 211 0.55 14.25 -1.65
N GLU A 212 -0.17 15.33 -1.80
CA GLU A 212 -1.64 15.35 -1.82
C GLU A 212 -2.17 14.51 -2.99
N GLU A 213 -1.60 14.68 -4.18
CA GLU A 213 -2.00 13.93 -5.37
C GLU A 213 -1.70 12.44 -5.26
N LEU A 214 -0.54 12.05 -4.70
CA LEU A 214 -0.24 10.64 -4.46
C LEU A 214 -1.21 10.04 -3.44
N ALA A 215 -1.47 10.73 -2.32
CA ALA A 215 -2.40 10.26 -1.30
C ALA A 215 -3.82 10.09 -1.85
N ARG A 216 -4.31 11.06 -2.63
CA ARG A 216 -5.60 11.00 -3.30
C ARG A 216 -5.70 9.79 -4.23
N ARG A 217 -4.71 9.59 -5.13
CA ARG A 217 -4.71 8.44 -6.04
C ARG A 217 -4.58 7.11 -5.32
N MET A 218 -3.80 7.04 -4.24
CA MET A 218 -3.69 5.81 -3.44
C MET A 218 -5.00 5.48 -2.74
N SER A 219 -5.71 6.45 -2.19
CA SER A 219 -7.01 6.24 -1.53
C SER A 219 -8.07 5.67 -2.48
N GLU A 220 -7.99 6.02 -3.76
CA GLU A 220 -8.89 5.50 -4.80
C GLU A 220 -8.62 4.02 -5.16
N LEU A 221 -7.47 3.47 -4.80
CA LEU A 221 -7.09 2.09 -5.14
C LEU A 221 -7.47 1.06 -4.08
N ILE A 222 -7.84 1.52 -2.89
CA ILE A 222 -8.17 0.68 -1.74
C ILE A 222 -9.60 0.94 -1.25
N ALA A 223 -10.13 0.10 -0.38
CA ALA A 223 -11.38 0.35 0.35
C ALA A 223 -11.12 1.39 1.47
N PHE A 224 -10.86 2.64 1.07
CA PHE A 224 -10.38 3.69 1.95
C PHE A 224 -11.46 4.19 2.90
N VAL A 225 -11.22 4.06 4.20
CA VAL A 225 -12.01 4.68 5.27
C VAL A 225 -11.19 5.79 5.91
N PRO A 226 -11.69 7.03 5.99
CA PRO A 226 -10.99 8.12 6.69
C PRO A 226 -10.60 7.74 8.13
N ASP A 227 -9.35 8.00 8.52
CA ASP A 227 -8.82 7.65 9.83
C ASP A 227 -9.21 8.71 10.88
N THR A 228 -10.49 8.74 11.19
CA THR A 228 -11.12 9.59 12.21
C THR A 228 -11.58 8.74 13.40
N GLU A 229 -12.12 9.34 14.44
CA GLU A 229 -12.75 8.63 15.56
C GLU A 229 -13.87 7.69 15.09
N ALA A 230 -14.53 8.02 13.98
CA ALA A 230 -15.59 7.22 13.38
C ALA A 230 -15.09 6.02 12.56
N TYR A 231 -13.76 5.83 12.37
CA TYR A 231 -13.18 4.77 11.53
C TYR A 231 -13.77 3.39 11.84
N ASP A 232 -13.76 3.00 13.10
CA ASP A 232 -14.20 1.67 13.52
C ASP A 232 -15.70 1.42 13.27
N ALA A 233 -16.53 2.46 13.47
CA ALA A 233 -17.97 2.41 13.20
C ALA A 233 -18.23 2.34 11.68
N ARG A 234 -17.61 3.22 10.89
CA ARG A 234 -17.73 3.25 9.43
C ARG A 234 -17.29 1.92 8.79
N TRP A 235 -16.21 1.33 9.29
CA TRP A 235 -15.76 0.03 8.80
C TRP A 235 -16.69 -1.12 9.22
N GLU A 236 -17.29 -1.08 10.43
CA GLU A 236 -18.29 -2.06 10.82
C GLU A 236 -19.56 -1.94 9.96
N LEU A 237 -20.07 -0.72 9.75
CA LEU A 237 -21.19 -0.47 8.84
C LEU A 237 -20.92 -0.97 7.43
N THR A 238 -19.71 -0.74 6.90
CA THR A 238 -19.31 -1.26 5.58
C THR A 238 -19.42 -2.78 5.52
N LYS A 239 -18.95 -3.49 6.55
CA LYS A 239 -19.05 -4.94 6.61
C LYS A 239 -20.49 -5.43 6.69
N LEU A 240 -21.36 -4.73 7.39
CA LEU A 240 -22.77 -5.06 7.49
C LEU A 240 -23.49 -4.82 6.17
N CYS A 241 -23.31 -3.66 5.55
CA CYS A 241 -23.91 -3.33 4.26
C CYS A 241 -23.48 -4.28 3.13
N THR A 242 -22.29 -4.86 3.21
CA THR A 242 -21.76 -5.76 2.18
C THR A 242 -21.83 -7.24 2.57
N ALA A 243 -22.40 -7.56 3.74
CA ALA A 243 -22.42 -8.92 4.30
C ALA A 243 -23.18 -9.94 3.45
N GLN A 244 -24.30 -9.51 2.86
CA GLN A 244 -25.22 -10.37 2.09
C GLN A 244 -24.93 -10.37 0.58
N SER A 245 -23.83 -9.75 0.15
CA SER A 245 -23.48 -9.77 -1.27
C SER A 245 -23.17 -11.22 -1.72
N PRO A 246 -23.49 -11.56 -2.98
CA PRO A 246 -23.14 -12.86 -3.54
C PRO A 246 -21.63 -13.12 -3.47
N PRO A 247 -21.18 -14.35 -3.69
CA PRO A 247 -19.74 -14.65 -3.78
C PRO A 247 -19.07 -13.77 -4.82
N LEU A 248 -18.13 -12.96 -4.41
CA LEU A 248 -17.39 -11.99 -5.24
C LEU A 248 -15.92 -12.38 -5.30
N SER A 249 -15.29 -12.06 -6.42
CA SER A 249 -13.83 -12.08 -6.52
C SER A 249 -13.23 -11.07 -5.53
N PRO A 250 -11.96 -11.23 -5.13
CA PRO A 250 -11.30 -10.27 -4.23
C PRO A 250 -11.35 -8.82 -4.75
N ALA A 251 -11.21 -8.63 -6.06
CA ALA A 251 -11.25 -7.30 -6.68
C ALA A 251 -12.65 -6.68 -6.68
N GLU A 252 -13.69 -7.46 -6.97
CA GLU A 252 -15.09 -7.01 -6.91
C GLU A 252 -15.49 -6.65 -5.47
N ARG A 253 -15.00 -7.40 -4.49
CA ARG A 253 -15.21 -7.09 -3.06
C ARG A 253 -14.66 -5.71 -2.69
N ILE A 254 -13.48 -5.32 -3.17
CA ILE A 254 -12.92 -3.98 -2.94
C ILE A 254 -13.82 -2.92 -3.57
N THR A 255 -14.28 -3.14 -4.80
CA THR A 255 -15.19 -2.20 -5.50
C THR A 255 -16.49 -2.02 -4.72
N LEU A 256 -17.08 -3.10 -4.24
CA LEU A 256 -18.31 -3.05 -3.42
C LEU A 256 -18.08 -2.32 -2.10
N ASN A 257 -16.98 -2.64 -1.40
CA ASN A 257 -16.65 -1.96 -0.14
C ASN A 257 -16.43 -0.46 -0.36
N ARG A 258 -15.76 -0.05 -1.43
CA ARG A 258 -15.57 1.38 -1.77
C ARG A 258 -16.91 2.09 -1.99
N ALA A 259 -17.81 1.47 -2.74
CA ALA A 259 -19.14 2.05 -2.98
C ALA A 259 -19.94 2.17 -1.66
N ALA A 260 -19.88 1.16 -0.79
CA ALA A 260 -20.52 1.20 0.52
C ALA A 260 -19.91 2.29 1.42
N ILE A 261 -18.57 2.40 1.47
CA ILE A 261 -17.87 3.42 2.26
C ILE A 261 -18.27 4.83 1.78
N ALA A 262 -18.27 5.07 0.47
CA ALA A 262 -18.64 6.37 -0.09
C ALA A 262 -20.04 6.80 0.36
N ARG A 263 -21.03 5.89 0.27
CA ARG A 263 -22.40 6.15 0.73
C ARG A 263 -22.49 6.37 2.24
N ILE A 264 -21.74 5.60 3.03
CA ILE A 264 -21.71 5.75 4.49
C ILE A 264 -21.11 7.11 4.86
N VAL A 265 -19.98 7.48 4.26
CA VAL A 265 -19.32 8.76 4.50
C VAL A 265 -20.24 9.92 4.11
N GLU A 266 -20.79 9.91 2.90
CA GLU A 266 -21.73 10.93 2.42
C GLU A 266 -22.93 11.11 3.38
N LYS A 267 -23.57 10.00 3.76
CA LYS A 267 -24.75 10.03 4.64
C LYS A 267 -24.42 10.49 6.07
N THR A 268 -23.27 10.10 6.60
CA THR A 268 -22.86 10.45 7.96
C THR A 268 -22.26 11.86 8.07
N ASP A 269 -21.72 12.39 6.98
CA ASP A 269 -21.20 13.75 6.92
C ASP A 269 -22.34 14.77 6.65
N SER A 270 -23.45 14.34 6.02
CA SER A 270 -24.63 15.19 5.79
C SER A 270 -25.49 15.39 7.05
N ASP A 271 -25.47 14.43 7.99
CA ASP A 271 -26.23 14.51 9.26
C ASP A 271 -25.35 14.00 10.42
N PRO A 272 -24.49 14.86 10.99
CA PRO A 272 -23.57 14.47 12.06
C PRO A 272 -24.26 14.02 13.35
N GLU A 273 -25.47 14.51 13.66
CA GLU A 273 -26.20 14.17 14.87
C GLU A 273 -26.77 12.76 14.78
N ALA A 274 -27.47 12.42 13.70
CA ALA A 274 -27.93 11.06 13.42
C ALA A 274 -26.76 10.07 13.25
N ALA A 275 -25.63 10.55 12.73
CA ALA A 275 -24.42 9.73 12.57
C ALA A 275 -23.86 9.25 13.91
N GLN A 276 -23.89 10.06 14.97
CA GLN A 276 -23.39 9.67 16.29
C GLN A 276 -24.17 8.49 16.87
N ALA A 277 -25.51 8.53 16.80
CA ALA A 277 -26.36 7.42 17.22
C ALA A 277 -26.07 6.15 16.41
N LEU A 278 -25.98 6.28 15.08
CA LEU A 278 -25.67 5.17 14.18
C LEU A 278 -24.29 4.55 14.47
N TYR A 279 -23.28 5.36 14.79
CA TYR A 279 -21.94 4.88 15.15
C TYR A 279 -21.95 4.14 16.49
N ALA A 280 -22.68 4.65 17.50
CA ALA A 280 -22.83 3.99 18.77
C ALA A 280 -23.51 2.61 18.62
N ASP A 281 -24.57 2.52 17.85
CA ASP A 281 -25.28 1.28 17.56
C ASP A 281 -24.39 0.28 16.80
N ALA A 282 -23.65 0.75 15.79
CA ALA A 282 -22.73 -0.09 15.04
C ALA A 282 -21.62 -0.68 15.93
N LEU A 283 -21.07 0.10 16.85
CA LEU A 283 -20.04 -0.35 17.77
C LEU A 283 -20.59 -1.28 18.84
N ALA A 284 -21.79 -1.01 19.38
CA ALA A 284 -22.47 -1.90 20.31
C ALA A 284 -22.77 -3.26 19.65
N PHE A 285 -23.31 -3.24 18.41
CA PHE A 285 -23.53 -4.45 17.63
C PHE A 285 -22.24 -5.22 17.32
N LYS A 286 -21.15 -4.51 16.98
CA LYS A 286 -19.81 -5.12 16.79
C LYS A 286 -19.36 -5.85 18.05
N LYS A 287 -19.55 -5.26 19.25
CA LYS A 287 -19.20 -5.85 20.54
C LYS A 287 -20.01 -7.10 20.80
N GLU A 288 -21.34 -7.03 20.68
CA GLU A 288 -22.25 -8.15 20.91
C GLU A 288 -22.00 -9.32 19.94
N ARG A 289 -21.87 -9.01 18.65
CA ARG A 289 -21.55 -10.00 17.61
C ARG A 289 -20.22 -10.72 17.89
N ARG A 290 -19.19 -10.01 18.38
CA ARG A 290 -17.90 -10.62 18.75
C ARG A 290 -18.02 -11.53 19.96
N LEU A 291 -18.76 -11.14 20.96
CA LEU A 291 -19.02 -11.96 22.15
C LEU A 291 -19.73 -13.28 21.78
N ARG A 292 -20.70 -13.21 20.88
CA ARG A 292 -21.44 -14.37 20.37
C ARG A 292 -20.71 -15.09 19.23
N ARG A 293 -19.54 -14.65 18.84
CA ARG A 293 -18.74 -15.23 17.75
C ARG A 293 -19.49 -15.29 16.40
N ILE A 294 -20.38 -14.34 16.14
CA ILE A 294 -21.16 -14.27 14.90
C ILE A 294 -20.37 -13.51 13.82
N HIS A 295 -20.25 -14.09 12.63
CA HIS A 295 -19.63 -13.42 11.48
C HIS A 295 -20.61 -12.43 10.83
N PRO A 296 -20.16 -11.27 10.28
CA PRO A 296 -21.05 -10.31 9.61
C PRO A 296 -21.93 -10.94 8.51
N SER A 297 -21.40 -11.87 7.73
CA SER A 297 -22.15 -12.56 6.68
C SER A 297 -23.27 -13.48 7.19
N SER A 298 -23.30 -13.77 8.48
CA SER A 298 -24.34 -14.59 9.11
C SER A 298 -25.50 -13.75 9.62
N THR A 299 -25.37 -12.42 9.63
CA THR A 299 -26.44 -11.50 10.04
C THR A 299 -27.45 -11.37 8.91
N GLY A 300 -28.72 -11.65 9.18
CA GLY A 300 -29.79 -11.54 8.18
C GLY A 300 -30.19 -12.84 7.46
N HIS A 301 -29.46 -13.94 7.67
CA HIS A 301 -29.95 -15.25 7.25
C HIS A 301 -30.83 -15.86 8.34
N LYS A 302 -32.03 -16.33 7.99
CA LYS A 302 -32.77 -17.32 8.79
C LYS A 302 -31.94 -18.61 8.72
N HIS A 303 -31.19 -18.90 9.79
CA HIS A 303 -30.29 -20.05 9.80
C HIS A 303 -31.07 -21.37 9.86
N PRO A 304 -30.89 -22.24 8.90
CA PRO A 304 -31.15 -23.66 9.15
C PRO A 304 -30.16 -24.16 10.22
N LEU A 305 -30.57 -25.09 11.05
CA LEU A 305 -29.79 -25.67 12.18
C LEU A 305 -28.32 -26.02 11.81
N ILE A 306 -28.08 -26.47 10.57
CA ILE A 306 -26.75 -26.81 10.05
C ILE A 306 -25.82 -25.63 9.96
N ALA A 307 -26.31 -24.43 9.63
CA ALA A 307 -25.47 -23.21 9.61
C ALA A 307 -25.11 -22.75 11.02
N SER A 308 -25.93 -23.02 12.02
CA SER A 308 -25.64 -22.75 13.44
C SER A 308 -24.48 -23.62 13.93
N ILE A 309 -24.44 -24.90 13.57
CA ILE A 309 -23.37 -25.85 13.92
C ILE A 309 -22.05 -25.44 13.22
N GLY A 310 -22.12 -25.06 11.92
CA GLY A 310 -20.94 -24.57 11.18
C GLY A 310 -20.32 -23.32 11.77
N ASN A 311 -21.13 -22.40 12.30
CA ASN A 311 -20.63 -21.21 13.00
C ASN A 311 -19.98 -21.53 14.35
N THR A 312 -20.34 -22.64 14.98
CA THR A 312 -19.76 -23.09 16.25
C THR A 312 -18.45 -23.85 16.06
N VAL A 313 -18.28 -24.51 14.91
CA VAL A 313 -17.10 -25.34 14.60
C VAL A 313 -16.02 -24.55 13.82
N ALA A 314 -16.37 -23.45 13.13
CA ALA A 314 -15.44 -22.61 12.36
C ALA A 314 -14.73 -21.51 13.21
N LEU A 315 -14.79 -21.64 14.50
CA LEU A 315 -14.16 -20.82 15.53
C LEU A 315 -13.12 -21.62 16.25
#